data_6be27cc96e4a721c5fb43d6da9f00fce
#
_entry.id   6be27cc96e4a721c5fb43d6da9f00fce
#
_cell.length_a   1.000
_cell.length_b   1.000
_cell.length_c   1.000
_cell.angle_alpha   90.00
_cell.angle_beta   90.00
_cell.angle_gamma   90.00
#
_symmetry.space_group_name_H-M   'P 1'
#
loop_
_entity.id
_entity.type
_entity.pdbx_description
1 polymer ?
#
loop_
_entity_poly.entity_id
_entity_poly.type
_entity_poly.pdbx_seq_one_letter_code
_entity_poly.pdbx_strand_id
1 'polypeptide(L)'
;RQNILFISGGSNCSGWFYRTPGKEKCPCIVLAHGFGGTKEMRLDAYGETFAEAGYHALVFDYRHFGDSEGEPRQILSIGKQHEDWHAAVKFAKGLPGVDAGRIILWGTSFSGGHVVPVAIKESGIAAVISQVPHLDGLATALAAGPVQNFRLGAAAWRDLVRMALRRSPYYVPVVGKPGELAAMT
;
A
#
# COMPACT_ATOMS: atom_id res chain seq x y z
N ARG A 1 9.83 5.62 -17.08
CA ARG A 1 8.84 5.86 -16.02
C ARG A 1 7.88 6.96 -16.43
N GLN A 2 6.60 6.79 -16.19
CA GLN A 2 5.55 7.76 -16.45
C GLN A 2 4.77 7.97 -15.14
N ASN A 3 4.52 9.22 -14.76
CA ASN A 3 3.62 9.52 -13.65
C ASN A 3 2.17 9.27 -14.11
N ILE A 4 1.37 8.64 -13.25
CA ILE A 4 -0.03 8.35 -13.51
C ILE A 4 -0.89 8.76 -12.31
N LEU A 5 -2.17 8.98 -12.57
CA LEU A 5 -3.21 9.14 -11.57
C LEU A 5 -4.36 8.20 -11.89
N PHE A 6 -4.95 7.60 -10.86
CA PHE A 6 -6.19 6.84 -10.97
C PHE A 6 -7.11 7.17 -9.80
N ILE A 7 -8.42 7.00 -10.00
CA ILE A 7 -9.41 7.34 -8.98
C ILE A 7 -9.72 6.11 -8.12
N SER A 8 -9.67 6.28 -6.81
CA SER A 8 -10.12 5.32 -5.81
C SER A 8 -10.92 6.03 -4.72
N GLY A 9 -12.16 5.59 -4.48
CA GLY A 9 -13.05 6.16 -3.46
C GLY A 9 -13.24 7.69 -3.56
N GLY A 10 -13.22 8.24 -4.78
CA GLY A 10 -13.36 9.67 -5.04
C GLY A 10 -12.08 10.50 -4.88
N SER A 11 -10.94 9.89 -4.57
CA SER A 11 -9.64 10.55 -4.45
C SER A 11 -8.70 10.11 -5.57
N ASN A 12 -7.81 10.99 -6.01
CA ASN A 12 -6.74 10.64 -6.93
C ASN A 12 -5.62 9.92 -6.19
N CYS A 13 -5.31 8.71 -6.62
CA CYS A 13 -4.13 7.97 -6.22
C CYS A 13 -3.00 8.20 -7.23
N SER A 14 -1.82 8.55 -6.73
CA SER A 14 -0.62 8.79 -7.51
C SER A 14 0.18 7.51 -7.69
N GLY A 15 0.75 7.33 -8.86
CA GLY A 15 1.61 6.18 -9.13
C GLY A 15 2.63 6.43 -10.23
N TRP A 16 3.46 5.44 -10.44
CA TRP A 16 4.44 5.36 -11.51
C TRP A 16 4.18 4.14 -12.37
N PHE A 17 4.09 4.35 -13.66
CA PHE A 17 4.01 3.26 -14.62
C PHE A 17 5.35 3.11 -15.35
N TYR A 18 5.92 1.91 -15.26
CA TYR A 18 7.14 1.50 -15.94
C TYR A 18 6.75 0.58 -17.09
N ARG A 19 7.04 1.06 -18.30
CA ARG A 19 6.76 0.28 -19.51
C ARG A 19 7.99 -0.51 -19.91
N THR A 20 7.85 -1.83 -20.10
CA THR A 20 8.87 -2.62 -20.77
C THR A 20 8.81 -2.38 -22.27
N PRO A 21 9.94 -2.22 -22.97
CA PRO A 21 9.96 -2.02 -24.43
C PRO A 21 9.69 -3.32 -25.20
N GLY A 22 9.25 -3.17 -26.45
CA GLY A 22 9.35 -4.21 -27.47
C GLY A 22 8.30 -5.33 -27.46
N LYS A 23 7.23 -5.24 -26.67
CA LYS A 23 6.16 -6.27 -26.67
C LYS A 23 4.78 -5.65 -26.85
N GLU A 24 3.92 -6.30 -27.65
CA GLU A 24 2.55 -5.84 -27.89
C GLU A 24 1.67 -5.98 -26.63
N LYS A 25 1.83 -7.09 -25.88
CA LYS A 25 1.14 -7.35 -24.61
C LYS A 25 2.06 -8.03 -23.61
N CYS A 26 2.16 -7.46 -22.40
CA CYS A 26 2.96 -8.00 -21.31
C CYS A 26 2.16 -8.14 -20.02
N PRO A 27 2.52 -9.08 -19.14
CA PRO A 27 2.04 -9.07 -17.76
C PRO A 27 2.40 -7.74 -17.09
N CYS A 28 1.55 -7.32 -16.14
CA CYS A 28 1.81 -6.12 -15.34
C CYS A 28 1.89 -6.49 -13.85
N ILE A 29 2.94 -6.05 -13.20
CA ILE A 29 3.12 -6.18 -11.76
C ILE A 29 2.58 -4.89 -11.13
N VAL A 30 1.60 -5.02 -10.25
CA VAL A 30 1.06 -3.91 -9.44
C VAL A 30 1.71 -3.98 -8.07
N LEU A 31 2.31 -2.87 -7.63
CA LEU A 31 3.11 -2.80 -6.41
C LEU A 31 2.60 -1.73 -5.46
N ALA A 32 2.59 -2.01 -4.16
CA ALA A 32 2.34 -1.02 -3.13
C ALA A 32 3.24 -1.21 -1.89
N HIS A 33 3.42 -0.08 -1.19
CA HIS A 33 4.26 0.02 0.00
C HIS A 33 3.63 -0.59 1.25
N GLY A 34 4.45 -0.83 2.27
CA GLY A 34 4.03 -1.32 3.57
C GLY A 34 3.44 -0.25 4.49
N PHE A 35 3.37 -0.59 5.79
CA PHE A 35 2.81 0.26 6.84
C PHE A 35 3.50 1.63 6.91
N GLY A 36 2.71 2.70 6.76
CA GLY A 36 3.19 4.08 6.88
C GLY A 36 4.22 4.51 5.83
N GLY A 37 4.45 3.69 4.81
CA GLY A 37 5.40 3.99 3.74
C GLY A 37 4.84 4.85 2.61
N THR A 38 5.64 5.06 1.58
CA THR A 38 5.27 5.66 0.29
C THR A 38 6.00 4.94 -0.84
N LYS A 39 5.54 5.13 -2.09
CA LYS A 39 6.20 4.57 -3.28
C LYS A 39 7.67 4.98 -3.42
N GLU A 40 8.06 6.13 -2.86
CA GLU A 40 9.42 6.67 -2.89
C GLU A 40 10.39 5.90 -1.98
N MET A 41 9.87 5.02 -1.10
CA MET A 41 10.70 4.16 -0.25
C MET A 41 11.20 2.94 -1.02
N ARG A 42 11.98 3.18 -2.10
CA ARG A 42 12.68 2.20 -2.93
C ARG A 42 11.79 1.32 -3.81
N LEU A 43 10.49 1.63 -3.96
CA LEU A 43 9.66 0.89 -4.92
C LEU A 43 9.97 1.25 -6.39
N ASP A 44 10.62 2.38 -6.62
CA ASP A 44 11.19 2.76 -7.92
C ASP A 44 12.16 1.70 -8.44
N ALA A 45 13.10 1.24 -7.61
CA ALA A 45 14.07 0.21 -7.98
C ALA A 45 13.40 -1.13 -8.35
N TYR A 46 12.32 -1.51 -7.66
CA TYR A 46 11.52 -2.69 -8.02
C TYR A 46 10.82 -2.50 -9.36
N GLY A 47 10.19 -1.32 -9.57
CA GLY A 47 9.53 -0.99 -10.83
C GLY A 47 10.47 -1.02 -12.02
N GLU A 48 11.68 -0.49 -11.89
CA GLU A 48 12.73 -0.52 -12.90
C GLU A 48 13.21 -1.95 -13.18
N THR A 49 13.55 -2.70 -12.14
CA THR A 49 14.02 -4.10 -12.27
C THR A 49 12.98 -4.98 -12.96
N PHE A 50 11.70 -4.84 -12.62
CA PHE A 50 10.63 -5.60 -13.28
C PHE A 50 10.45 -5.17 -14.74
N ALA A 51 10.58 -3.88 -15.04
CA ALA A 51 10.50 -3.40 -16.44
C ALA A 51 11.67 -3.93 -17.29
N GLU A 52 12.88 -3.97 -16.75
CA GLU A 52 14.06 -4.57 -17.38
C GLU A 52 13.90 -6.08 -17.60
N ALA A 53 13.24 -6.76 -16.66
CA ALA A 53 12.93 -8.19 -16.76
C ALA A 53 11.78 -8.51 -17.73
N GLY A 54 11.19 -7.51 -18.40
CA GLY A 54 10.17 -7.70 -19.44
C GLY A 54 8.72 -7.71 -18.94
N TYR A 55 8.46 -7.14 -17.76
CA TYR A 55 7.13 -6.91 -17.20
C TYR A 55 6.80 -5.41 -17.23
N HIS A 56 5.54 -5.06 -17.43
CA HIS A 56 5.12 -3.73 -17.01
C HIS A 56 5.04 -3.68 -15.48
N ALA A 57 5.28 -2.51 -14.88
CA ALA A 57 5.13 -2.33 -13.44
C ALA A 57 4.33 -1.06 -13.14
N LEU A 58 3.34 -1.18 -12.27
CA LEU A 58 2.54 -0.08 -11.73
C LEU A 58 2.81 0.01 -10.23
N VAL A 59 3.48 1.07 -9.81
CA VAL A 59 3.77 1.36 -8.40
C VAL A 59 2.86 2.49 -7.94
N PHE A 60 2.20 2.39 -6.78
CA PHE A 60 1.27 3.43 -6.34
C PHE A 60 1.34 3.73 -4.85
N ASP A 61 0.91 4.95 -4.48
CA ASP A 61 0.61 5.34 -3.11
C ASP A 61 -0.87 5.13 -2.80
N TYR A 62 -1.17 4.59 -1.62
CA TYR A 62 -2.54 4.56 -1.11
C TYR A 62 -3.08 5.96 -0.88
N ARG A 63 -4.41 6.13 -0.92
CA ARG A 63 -5.08 7.34 -0.43
C ARG A 63 -4.52 7.73 0.94
N HIS A 64 -4.43 9.01 1.20
CA HIS A 64 -3.88 9.62 2.42
C HIS A 64 -2.35 9.52 2.55
N PHE A 65 -1.62 8.87 1.62
CA PHE A 65 -0.16 8.70 1.67
C PHE A 65 0.54 9.29 0.45
N GLY A 66 1.82 9.63 0.62
CA GLY A 66 2.68 10.12 -0.45
C GLY A 66 2.06 11.26 -1.25
N ASP A 67 2.10 11.14 -2.58
CA ASP A 67 1.50 12.09 -3.52
C ASP A 67 0.01 11.82 -3.81
N SER A 68 -0.58 10.79 -3.23
CA SER A 68 -2.02 10.53 -3.36
C SER A 68 -2.82 11.51 -2.52
N GLU A 69 -4.03 11.85 -2.98
CA GLU A 69 -4.96 12.69 -2.25
C GLU A 69 -5.53 11.99 -1.00
N GLY A 70 -6.26 12.74 -0.22
CA GLY A 70 -6.99 12.28 0.95
C GLY A 70 -6.55 13.01 2.22
N GLU A 71 -7.55 13.60 2.90
CA GLU A 71 -7.38 14.23 4.20
C GLU A 71 -8.26 13.52 5.25
N PRO A 72 -7.83 13.47 6.52
CA PRO A 72 -6.48 13.81 7.01
C PRO A 72 -5.40 12.90 6.43
N ARG A 73 -4.14 13.38 6.38
CA ARG A 73 -3.00 12.58 5.87
C ARG A 73 -2.70 11.38 6.76
N GLN A 74 -2.08 10.36 6.17
CA GLN A 74 -1.56 9.17 6.85
C GLN A 74 -2.62 8.35 7.62
N ILE A 75 -3.87 8.40 7.18
CA ILE A 75 -4.91 7.51 7.70
C ILE A 75 -4.73 6.12 7.13
N LEU A 76 -4.41 5.18 8.02
CA LEU A 76 -4.31 3.78 7.68
C LEU A 76 -5.66 3.09 7.89
N SER A 77 -6.27 2.64 6.83
CA SER A 77 -7.51 1.86 6.83
C SER A 77 -7.38 0.67 5.88
N ILE A 78 -7.45 -0.55 6.40
CA ILE A 78 -7.36 -1.79 5.63
C ILE A 78 -8.40 -1.79 4.50
N GLY A 79 -9.65 -1.43 4.82
CA GLY A 79 -10.72 -1.39 3.83
C GLY A 79 -10.43 -0.42 2.67
N LYS A 80 -10.01 0.81 2.99
CA LYS A 80 -9.63 1.80 1.97
C LYS A 80 -8.42 1.35 1.14
N GLN A 81 -7.42 0.74 1.78
CA GLN A 81 -6.25 0.23 1.06
C GLN A 81 -6.60 -0.94 0.12
N HIS A 82 -7.55 -1.81 0.51
CA HIS A 82 -8.07 -2.82 -0.41
C HIS A 82 -8.84 -2.20 -1.58
N GLU A 83 -9.65 -1.16 -1.36
CA GLU A 83 -10.30 -0.43 -2.45
C GLU A 83 -9.27 0.19 -3.40
N ASP A 84 -8.18 0.75 -2.87
CA ASP A 84 -7.09 1.31 -3.68
C ASP A 84 -6.39 0.23 -4.51
N TRP A 85 -6.17 -0.96 -3.96
CA TRP A 85 -5.67 -2.11 -4.69
C TRP A 85 -6.59 -2.50 -5.85
N HIS A 86 -7.91 -2.61 -5.61
CA HIS A 86 -8.89 -2.94 -6.64
C HIS A 86 -8.90 -1.88 -7.76
N ALA A 87 -8.83 -0.61 -7.38
CA ALA A 87 -8.76 0.50 -8.33
C ALA A 87 -7.46 0.47 -9.16
N ALA A 88 -6.31 0.21 -8.52
CA ALA A 88 -5.01 0.09 -9.19
C ALA A 88 -4.98 -1.08 -10.17
N VAL A 89 -5.51 -2.25 -9.79
CA VAL A 89 -5.62 -3.42 -10.67
C VAL A 89 -6.53 -3.13 -11.86
N LYS A 90 -7.69 -2.50 -11.64
CA LYS A 90 -8.60 -2.09 -12.72
C LYS A 90 -7.92 -1.10 -13.66
N PHE A 91 -7.21 -0.12 -13.13
CA PHE A 91 -6.46 0.85 -13.92
C PHE A 91 -5.36 0.18 -14.74
N ALA A 92 -4.56 -0.70 -14.12
CA ALA A 92 -3.50 -1.44 -14.80
C ALA A 92 -4.03 -2.26 -15.98
N LYS A 93 -5.16 -2.95 -15.81
CA LYS A 93 -5.82 -3.73 -16.89
C LYS A 93 -6.24 -2.89 -18.08
N GLY A 94 -6.51 -1.60 -17.89
CA GLY A 94 -6.88 -0.65 -18.95
C GLY A 94 -5.70 0.00 -19.65
N LEU A 95 -4.47 -0.20 -19.18
CA LEU A 95 -3.30 0.44 -19.78
C LEU A 95 -2.90 -0.20 -21.11
N PRO A 96 -2.54 0.60 -22.12
CA PRO A 96 -2.05 0.08 -23.40
C PRO A 96 -0.82 -0.81 -23.23
N GLY A 97 -0.86 -2.00 -23.83
CA GLY A 97 0.23 -2.97 -23.78
C GLY A 97 0.19 -3.90 -22.56
N VAL A 98 -0.73 -3.70 -21.63
CA VAL A 98 -0.91 -4.61 -20.49
C VAL A 98 -1.81 -5.78 -20.89
N ASP A 99 -1.40 -6.99 -20.55
CA ASP A 99 -2.24 -8.17 -20.62
C ASP A 99 -3.14 -8.25 -19.37
N ALA A 100 -4.39 -7.88 -19.53
CA ALA A 100 -5.38 -7.85 -18.46
C ALA A 100 -5.64 -9.23 -17.81
N GLY A 101 -5.33 -10.32 -18.50
CA GLY A 101 -5.41 -11.68 -17.97
C GLY A 101 -4.16 -12.13 -17.19
N ARG A 102 -3.12 -11.32 -17.13
CA ARG A 102 -1.85 -11.64 -16.48
C ARG A 102 -1.36 -10.51 -15.58
N ILE A 103 -2.17 -10.14 -14.59
CA ILE A 103 -1.77 -9.20 -13.53
C ILE A 103 -1.07 -9.96 -12.41
N ILE A 104 0.01 -9.41 -11.91
CA ILE A 104 0.78 -9.92 -10.77
C ILE A 104 0.66 -8.89 -9.66
N LEU A 105 0.36 -9.32 -8.43
CA LEU A 105 0.33 -8.44 -7.27
C LEU A 105 1.63 -8.61 -6.47
N TRP A 106 2.27 -7.49 -6.15
CA TRP A 106 3.45 -7.47 -5.30
C TRP A 106 3.24 -6.55 -4.11
N GLY A 107 3.33 -7.07 -2.91
CA GLY A 107 3.21 -6.29 -1.69
C GLY A 107 4.28 -6.64 -0.69
N THR A 108 4.79 -5.64 0.04
CA THR A 108 5.75 -5.84 1.12
C THR A 108 5.15 -5.49 2.47
N SER A 109 5.53 -6.23 3.53
CA SER A 109 5.10 -5.98 4.91
C SER A 109 3.57 -5.95 5.02
N PHE A 110 2.99 -4.82 5.41
CA PHE A 110 1.54 -4.63 5.53
C PHE A 110 0.80 -4.85 4.20
N SER A 111 1.36 -4.32 3.11
CA SER A 111 0.85 -4.57 1.76
C SER A 111 1.01 -6.03 1.32
N GLY A 112 2.03 -6.72 1.82
CA GLY A 112 2.18 -8.17 1.66
C GLY A 112 1.00 -8.96 2.23
N GLY A 113 0.38 -8.47 3.32
CA GLY A 113 -0.86 -9.02 3.85
C GLY A 113 -2.08 -8.72 2.99
N HIS A 114 -2.08 -7.61 2.24
CA HIS A 114 -3.22 -7.21 1.40
C HIS A 114 -3.33 -7.97 0.09
N VAL A 115 -2.20 -8.33 -0.53
CA VAL A 115 -2.22 -8.90 -1.89
C VAL A 115 -2.98 -10.22 -1.98
N VAL A 116 -3.01 -11.02 -0.92
CA VAL A 116 -3.73 -12.30 -0.90
C VAL A 116 -5.25 -12.10 -0.92
N PRO A 117 -5.88 -11.36 0.04
CA PRO A 117 -7.32 -11.12 0.01
C PRO A 117 -7.77 -10.31 -1.22
N VAL A 118 -6.92 -9.45 -1.79
CA VAL A 118 -7.21 -8.76 -3.04
C VAL A 118 -7.24 -9.75 -4.21
N ALA A 119 -6.25 -10.64 -4.31
CA ALA A 119 -6.20 -11.63 -5.38
C ALA A 119 -7.41 -12.56 -5.42
N ILE A 120 -7.96 -12.91 -4.26
CA ILE A 120 -9.16 -13.77 -4.17
C ILE A 120 -10.39 -13.11 -4.81
N LYS A 121 -10.46 -11.77 -4.77
CA LYS A 121 -11.61 -11.00 -5.28
C LYS A 121 -11.43 -10.50 -6.72
N GLU A 122 -10.22 -10.62 -7.28
CA GLU A 122 -9.89 -10.12 -8.60
C GLU A 122 -9.75 -11.25 -9.63
N SER A 123 -10.33 -11.08 -10.79
CA SER A 123 -10.07 -11.95 -11.94
C SER A 123 -8.77 -11.58 -12.65
N GLY A 124 -8.15 -12.51 -13.36
CA GLY A 124 -6.96 -12.24 -14.18
C GLY A 124 -5.68 -12.00 -13.37
N ILE A 125 -5.64 -12.43 -12.10
CA ILE A 125 -4.42 -12.46 -11.30
C ILE A 125 -3.65 -13.74 -11.64
N ALA A 126 -2.45 -13.57 -12.19
CA ALA A 126 -1.58 -14.67 -12.60
C ALA A 126 -0.66 -15.15 -11.47
N ALA A 127 -0.26 -14.23 -10.57
CA ALA A 127 0.60 -14.55 -9.44
C ALA A 127 0.48 -13.50 -8.33
N VAL A 128 0.90 -13.88 -7.13
CA VAL A 128 0.99 -13.02 -5.95
C VAL A 128 2.40 -13.17 -5.36
N ILE A 129 3.05 -12.04 -5.11
CA ILE A 129 4.33 -11.96 -4.42
C ILE A 129 4.09 -11.21 -3.11
N SER A 130 4.14 -11.95 -2.01
CA SER A 130 3.91 -11.43 -0.66
C SER A 130 5.24 -11.45 0.09
N GLN A 131 5.92 -10.30 0.12
CA GLN A 131 7.25 -10.16 0.71
C GLN A 131 7.13 -9.80 2.19
N VAL A 132 7.71 -10.64 3.07
CA VAL A 132 7.68 -10.46 4.55
C VAL A 132 6.31 -9.98 5.07
N PRO A 133 5.21 -10.72 4.79
CA PRO A 133 3.87 -10.20 4.99
C PRO A 133 3.51 -10.01 6.47
N HIS A 134 2.81 -8.93 6.75
CA HIS A 134 2.08 -8.76 8.01
C HIS A 134 0.70 -9.40 7.86
N LEU A 135 0.49 -10.56 8.49
CA LEU A 135 -0.74 -11.35 8.32
C LEU A 135 -1.66 -11.33 9.54
N ASP A 136 -1.11 -11.08 10.73
CA ASP A 136 -1.85 -11.17 11.99
C ASP A 136 -1.53 -10.01 12.93
N GLY A 137 -2.50 -9.07 12.99
CA GLY A 137 -2.40 -7.90 13.86
C GLY A 137 -2.47 -8.25 15.35
N LEU A 138 -3.20 -9.33 15.73
CA LEU A 138 -3.28 -9.77 17.12
C LEU A 138 -1.95 -10.36 17.58
N ALA A 139 -1.35 -11.24 16.78
CA ALA A 139 -0.03 -11.79 17.07
C ALA A 139 1.03 -10.68 17.19
N THR A 140 0.99 -9.68 16.30
CA THR A 140 1.88 -8.51 16.36
C THR A 140 1.66 -7.70 17.64
N ALA A 141 0.41 -7.45 18.03
CA ALA A 141 0.10 -6.74 19.27
C ALA A 141 0.59 -7.51 20.51
N LEU A 142 0.38 -8.83 20.54
CA LEU A 142 0.88 -9.67 21.63
C LEU A 142 2.43 -9.64 21.71
N ALA A 143 3.10 -9.67 20.57
CA ALA A 143 4.56 -9.60 20.50
C ALA A 143 5.13 -8.24 20.95
N ALA A 144 4.40 -7.14 20.74
CA ALA A 144 4.81 -5.80 21.19
C ALA A 144 4.80 -5.64 22.72
N GLY A 145 4.08 -6.53 23.43
CA GLY A 145 4.03 -6.58 24.87
C GLY A 145 3.08 -5.54 25.51
N PRO A 146 2.76 -5.72 26.81
CA PRO A 146 1.69 -4.97 27.47
C PRO A 146 1.99 -3.46 27.58
N VAL A 147 3.23 -3.08 27.81
CA VAL A 147 3.61 -1.66 27.98
C VAL A 147 3.41 -0.89 26.69
N GLN A 148 3.88 -1.44 25.55
CA GLN A 148 3.73 -0.81 24.26
C GLN A 148 2.26 -0.75 23.84
N ASN A 149 1.51 -1.82 24.06
CA ASN A 149 0.07 -1.85 23.78
C ASN A 149 -0.70 -0.82 24.59
N PHE A 150 -0.38 -0.64 25.88
CA PHE A 150 -0.98 0.41 26.70
C PHE A 150 -0.68 1.81 26.14
N ARG A 151 0.58 2.09 25.77
CA ARG A 151 0.97 3.39 25.20
C ARG A 151 0.26 3.68 23.88
N LEU A 152 0.20 2.69 22.98
CA LEU A 152 -0.52 2.81 21.70
C LEU A 152 -2.03 2.94 21.92
N GLY A 153 -2.60 2.20 22.87
CA GLY A 153 -3.99 2.33 23.28
C GLY A 153 -4.33 3.73 23.81
N ALA A 154 -3.48 4.29 24.66
CA ALA A 154 -3.65 5.66 25.16
C ALA A 154 -3.55 6.70 24.02
N ALA A 155 -2.63 6.50 23.06
CA ALA A 155 -2.53 7.36 21.88
C ALA A 155 -3.79 7.25 21.01
N ALA A 156 -4.29 6.05 20.75
CA ALA A 156 -5.52 5.82 20.01
C ALA A 156 -6.74 6.44 20.70
N TRP A 157 -6.85 6.29 22.02
CA TRP A 157 -7.91 6.96 22.78
C TRP A 157 -7.86 8.48 22.68
N ARG A 158 -6.65 9.06 22.78
CA ARG A 158 -6.44 10.49 22.58
C ARG A 158 -6.88 10.94 21.20
N ASP A 159 -6.58 10.16 20.16
CA ASP A 159 -7.00 10.45 18.79
C ASP A 159 -8.54 10.40 18.65
N LEU A 160 -9.18 9.38 19.20
CA LEU A 160 -10.64 9.27 19.20
C LEU A 160 -11.32 10.48 19.86
N VAL A 161 -10.81 10.93 21.02
CA VAL A 161 -11.32 12.14 21.71
C VAL A 161 -11.12 13.37 20.83
N ARG A 162 -9.95 13.53 20.19
CA ARG A 162 -9.68 14.65 19.27
C ARG A 162 -10.62 14.63 18.07
N MET A 163 -10.87 13.45 17.50
CA MET A 163 -11.81 13.26 16.39
C MET A 163 -13.25 13.66 16.82
N ALA A 164 -13.72 13.23 17.99
CA ALA A 164 -15.03 13.60 18.52
C ALA A 164 -15.16 15.12 18.74
N LEU A 165 -14.07 15.79 19.10
CA LEU A 165 -13.98 17.24 19.26
C LEU A 165 -13.65 17.99 17.95
N ARG A 166 -13.66 17.32 16.81
CA ARG A 166 -13.31 17.86 15.48
C ARG A 166 -11.95 18.56 15.44
N ARG A 167 -10.98 18.03 16.20
CA ARG A 167 -9.58 18.50 16.21
C ARG A 167 -8.74 17.69 15.24
N SER A 168 -7.56 18.21 14.87
CA SER A 168 -6.58 17.51 14.05
C SER A 168 -6.19 16.15 14.65
N PRO A 169 -5.93 15.10 13.84
CA PRO A 169 -5.51 13.79 14.32
C PRO A 169 -4.29 13.83 15.25
N TYR A 170 -4.17 12.83 16.09
CA TYR A 170 -2.98 12.61 16.91
C TYR A 170 -2.09 11.56 16.25
N TYR A 171 -0.95 12.00 15.73
CA TYR A 171 0.00 11.13 15.04
C TYR A 171 1.02 10.54 16.02
N VAL A 172 1.42 9.31 15.76
CA VAL A 172 2.57 8.66 16.39
C VAL A 172 3.60 8.30 15.32
N PRO A 173 4.91 8.33 15.63
CA PRO A 173 5.93 7.85 14.71
C PRO A 173 5.68 6.41 14.27
N VAL A 174 5.99 6.11 13.00
CA VAL A 174 5.90 4.73 12.49
C VAL A 174 6.97 3.86 13.12
N VAL A 175 8.21 4.37 13.22
CA VAL A 175 9.37 3.68 13.80
C VAL A 175 9.95 4.51 14.91
N GLY A 176 10.32 3.88 16.02
CA GLY A 176 10.99 4.48 17.16
C GLY A 176 12.03 3.55 17.76
N LYS A 177 12.81 4.07 18.72
CA LYS A 177 13.72 3.25 19.52
C LYS A 177 12.95 2.41 20.53
N PRO A 178 13.53 1.30 21.01
CA PRO A 178 12.93 0.53 22.10
C PRO A 178 12.56 1.42 23.29
N GLY A 179 11.29 1.33 23.73
CA GLY A 179 10.75 2.14 24.83
C GLY A 179 10.19 3.51 24.44
N GLU A 180 10.27 3.94 23.19
CA GLU A 180 9.61 5.14 22.68
C GLU A 180 8.16 4.86 22.28
N LEU A 181 7.33 5.91 22.20
CA LEU A 181 5.99 5.82 21.63
C LEU A 181 6.10 5.83 20.10
N ALA A 182 6.02 4.68 19.47
CA ALA A 182 5.97 4.51 18.04
C ALA A 182 5.12 3.28 17.69
N ALA A 183 4.69 3.14 16.43
CA ALA A 183 3.93 1.98 16.00
C ALA A 183 4.79 0.71 16.01
N MET A 184 6.08 0.84 15.68
CA MET A 184 7.10 -0.22 15.68
C MET A 184 8.34 0.24 16.44
N THR A 185 8.89 -0.62 17.32
CA THR A 185 10.10 -0.34 18.12
C THR A 185 11.07 -1.51 18.08
#